data_6c7cdf540061bbdd91cc61235d2cca9a
#
_entry.id   6c7cdf540061bbdd91cc61235d2cca9a
#
_cell.length_a   1.000
_cell.length_b   1.000
_cell.length_c   1.000
_cell.angle_alpha   90.00
_cell.angle_beta   90.00
_cell.angle_gamma   90.00
#
_symmetry.space_group_name_H-M   'P 1'
#
loop_
_entity.id
_entity.type
_entity.pdbx_description
1 polymer ?
#
loop_
_entity_poly.entity_id
_entity_poly.type
_entity_poly.pdbx_seq_one_letter_code
_entity_poly.pdbx_strand_id
1 'polypeptide(L)'
;MEDYLGRAASPLSEELWKRLDEAVVETAKETLTARRFLPLYGPLGPGVRVAPTDSPVREERTENGFTFSPRRSFVEVPQLSEDLWLLWRDLEAAEREGQPVDLSPALIAAQALCRREDHMVFYGVKSLGVDGLLTVPGVNKLKRGDWGTGEGAFIDIVTGVSALQQRGRMNRHTLVVSPDLFVQLHHIQQGTGLMEIERVHQLLEGRIFQATVLQPGTALLLCAQPQYMDLLVGQDIRTAYTEQVELNHHLRILETALPRIKYPDAVVVYQSE
;
A
#
# COMPACT_ATOMS: atom_id res chain seq x y z
N MET A 1 -11.53 -17.25 17.18
CA MET A 1 -11.89 -18.30 16.21
C MET A 1 -11.13 -18.03 14.91
N GLU A 2 -9.86 -18.47 14.86
CA GLU A 2 -8.97 -18.30 13.69
C GLU A 2 -8.66 -19.68 13.07
N ASP A 3 -9.63 -20.60 13.12
CA ASP A 3 -9.46 -21.99 12.65
C ASP A 3 -9.20 -22.08 11.14
N TYR A 4 -9.65 -21.05 10.36
CA TYR A 4 -9.40 -20.98 8.92
C TYR A 4 -7.93 -20.83 8.53
N LEU A 5 -7.05 -20.45 9.47
CA LEU A 5 -5.60 -20.37 9.24
C LEU A 5 -4.92 -21.76 9.33
N GLY A 6 -5.63 -22.81 9.70
CA GLY A 6 -5.13 -24.18 9.78
C GLY A 6 -4.02 -24.41 10.83
N ARG A 7 -3.74 -23.45 11.69
CA ARG A 7 -2.60 -23.49 12.63
C ARG A 7 -2.71 -24.63 13.64
N ALA A 8 -3.94 -24.94 14.07
CA ALA A 8 -4.18 -26.04 15.03
C ALA A 8 -3.82 -27.43 14.45
N ALA A 9 -3.82 -27.60 13.13
CA ALA A 9 -3.42 -28.82 12.43
C ALA A 9 -1.91 -28.87 12.14
N SER A 10 -1.19 -27.79 12.38
CA SER A 10 0.25 -27.69 12.13
C SER A 10 1.05 -28.40 13.23
N PRO A 11 2.10 -29.16 12.88
CA PRO A 11 3.03 -29.74 13.84
C PRO A 11 4.09 -28.72 14.35
N LEU A 12 4.08 -27.48 13.84
CA LEU A 12 5.03 -26.45 14.21
C LEU A 12 4.77 -25.96 15.64
N SER A 13 5.84 -25.72 16.41
CA SER A 13 5.73 -25.25 17.79
C SER A 13 5.16 -23.83 17.89
N GLU A 14 4.52 -23.49 19.01
CA GLU A 14 4.02 -22.14 19.28
C GLU A 14 5.14 -21.09 19.22
N GLU A 15 6.34 -21.43 19.66
CA GLU A 15 7.49 -20.54 19.59
C GLU A 15 7.90 -20.25 18.15
N LEU A 16 7.91 -21.26 17.27
CA LEU A 16 8.21 -21.06 15.86
C LEU A 16 7.13 -20.21 15.19
N TRP A 17 5.84 -20.43 15.50
CA TRP A 17 4.75 -19.58 15.02
C TRP A 17 4.91 -18.12 15.45
N LYS A 18 5.25 -17.89 16.72
CA LYS A 18 5.48 -16.51 17.22
C LYS A 18 6.62 -15.83 16.48
N ARG A 19 7.75 -16.50 16.31
CA ARG A 19 8.90 -15.97 15.56
C ARG A 19 8.56 -15.71 14.11
N LEU A 20 7.80 -16.59 13.48
CA LEU A 20 7.34 -16.44 12.10
C LEU A 20 6.45 -15.20 11.96
N ASP A 21 5.46 -15.03 12.83
CA ASP A 21 4.57 -13.87 12.82
C ASP A 21 5.33 -12.56 13.07
N GLU A 22 6.25 -12.54 14.04
CA GLU A 22 7.10 -11.38 14.30
C GLU A 22 7.95 -11.01 13.08
N ALA A 23 8.56 -11.98 12.42
CA ALA A 23 9.39 -11.77 11.24
C ALA A 23 8.57 -11.23 10.05
N VAL A 24 7.39 -11.78 9.81
CA VAL A 24 6.48 -11.31 8.75
C VAL A 24 5.99 -9.89 9.02
N VAL A 25 5.59 -9.58 10.25
CA VAL A 25 5.10 -8.24 10.62
C VAL A 25 6.21 -7.19 10.51
N GLU A 26 7.43 -7.51 10.94
CA GLU A 26 8.56 -6.57 10.86
C GLU A 26 8.93 -6.29 9.40
N THR A 27 9.01 -7.35 8.58
CA THR A 27 9.23 -7.22 7.13
C THR A 27 8.15 -6.36 6.46
N ALA A 28 6.89 -6.54 6.87
CA ALA A 28 5.79 -5.75 6.33
C ALA A 28 5.91 -4.26 6.69
N LYS A 29 6.26 -3.93 7.94
CA LYS A 29 6.48 -2.54 8.37
C LYS A 29 7.62 -1.85 7.61
N GLU A 30 8.68 -2.58 7.29
CA GLU A 30 9.82 -2.06 6.56
C GLU A 30 9.53 -1.89 5.05
N THR A 31 8.73 -2.79 4.47
CA THR A 31 8.51 -2.86 3.02
C THR A 31 7.35 -1.98 2.56
N LEU A 32 6.22 -2.01 3.29
CA LEU A 32 5.01 -1.30 2.88
C LEU A 32 5.20 0.22 2.87
N THR A 33 4.98 0.83 1.72
CA THR A 33 5.03 2.28 1.58
C THR A 33 3.65 2.91 1.71
N ALA A 34 2.64 2.37 1.06
CA ALA A 34 1.30 2.95 1.02
C ALA A 34 0.65 3.08 2.39
N ARG A 35 0.82 2.10 3.26
CA ARG A 35 0.29 2.13 4.64
C ARG A 35 0.91 3.21 5.54
N ARG A 36 2.05 3.78 5.15
CA ARG A 36 2.71 4.87 5.89
C ARG A 36 2.02 6.22 5.70
N PHE A 37 1.24 6.39 4.65
CA PHE A 37 0.57 7.65 4.36
C PHE A 37 -0.94 7.55 4.13
N LEU A 38 -1.45 6.41 3.65
CA LEU A 38 -2.89 6.21 3.50
C LEU A 38 -3.55 5.91 4.85
N PRO A 39 -4.71 6.51 5.12
CA PRO A 39 -5.55 6.08 6.23
C PRO A 39 -5.99 4.63 6.05
N LEU A 40 -5.88 3.83 7.11
CA LEU A 40 -6.39 2.47 7.12
C LEU A 40 -7.84 2.44 7.60
N TYR A 41 -8.69 1.66 6.92
CA TYR A 41 -10.06 1.40 7.31
C TYR A 41 -10.24 -0.11 7.60
N GLY A 42 -10.21 -0.47 8.86
CA GLY A 42 -10.26 -1.86 9.31
C GLY A 42 -9.29 -2.13 10.46
N PRO A 43 -8.96 -3.41 10.74
CA PRO A 43 -9.42 -4.61 10.02
C PRO A 43 -10.91 -4.93 10.26
N LEU A 44 -11.63 -5.29 9.19
CA LEU A 44 -13.06 -5.54 9.20
C LEU A 44 -13.43 -7.03 9.38
N GLY A 45 -12.41 -7.89 9.29
CA GLY A 45 -12.53 -9.34 9.36
C GLY A 45 -12.47 -10.03 7.99
N PRO A 46 -12.13 -11.34 7.97
CA PRO A 46 -11.89 -12.10 6.74
C PRO A 46 -13.14 -12.34 5.88
N GLY A 47 -14.35 -12.11 6.45
CA GLY A 47 -15.61 -12.30 5.74
C GLY A 47 -16.04 -11.15 4.84
N VAL A 48 -15.30 -10.03 4.82
CA VAL A 48 -15.62 -8.87 3.97
C VAL A 48 -15.21 -9.16 2.53
N ARG A 49 -16.19 -9.31 1.64
CA ARG A 49 -15.96 -9.65 0.23
C ARG A 49 -16.12 -8.49 -0.71
N VAL A 50 -16.94 -7.50 -0.36
CA VAL A 50 -17.21 -6.34 -1.22
C VAL A 50 -17.22 -5.06 -0.41
N ALA A 51 -16.80 -3.97 -1.02
CA ALA A 51 -16.79 -2.66 -0.42
C ALA A 51 -17.25 -1.58 -1.40
N PRO A 52 -17.93 -0.53 -0.93
CA PRO A 52 -18.23 0.62 -1.78
C PRO A 52 -16.95 1.40 -2.07
N THR A 53 -16.76 1.79 -3.32
CA THR A 53 -15.61 2.58 -3.79
C THR A 53 -15.98 4.00 -4.20
N ASP A 54 -17.28 4.28 -4.29
CA ASP A 54 -17.82 5.58 -4.64
C ASP A 54 -17.69 6.61 -3.51
N SER A 55 -17.74 7.88 -3.91
CA SER A 55 -17.91 9.01 -3.00
C SER A 55 -19.24 8.87 -2.23
N PRO A 56 -19.29 9.28 -0.95
CA PRO A 56 -20.51 9.19 -0.13
C PRO A 56 -21.59 10.21 -0.49
N VAL A 57 -21.71 10.62 -1.75
CA VAL A 57 -22.84 11.43 -2.24
C VAL A 57 -24.10 10.59 -2.14
N ARG A 58 -24.86 10.83 -1.09
CA ARG A 58 -26.09 10.11 -0.76
C ARG A 58 -27.25 10.68 -1.57
N GLU A 59 -27.41 10.20 -2.80
CA GLU A 59 -28.68 10.30 -3.48
C GLU A 59 -29.49 9.03 -3.15
N GLU A 60 -30.45 9.15 -2.25
CA GLU A 60 -31.45 8.10 -2.05
C GLU A 60 -32.66 8.40 -2.92
N ARG A 61 -33.13 7.39 -3.65
CA ARG A 61 -34.37 7.45 -4.42
C ARG A 61 -35.34 6.42 -3.89
N THR A 62 -36.59 6.84 -3.73
CA THR A 62 -37.67 5.92 -3.36
C THR A 62 -38.59 5.74 -4.56
N GLU A 63 -38.69 4.51 -5.03
CA GLU A 63 -39.60 4.11 -6.11
C GLU A 63 -40.39 2.87 -5.68
N ASN A 64 -41.71 2.90 -5.84
CA ASN A 64 -42.61 1.79 -5.51
C ASN A 64 -42.42 1.20 -4.10
N GLY A 65 -42.07 2.04 -3.11
CA GLY A 65 -41.81 1.61 -1.75
C GLY A 65 -40.40 1.05 -1.47
N PHE A 66 -39.50 1.04 -2.48
CA PHE A 66 -38.10 0.66 -2.34
C PHE A 66 -37.24 1.90 -2.28
N THR A 67 -36.39 2.00 -1.27
CA THR A 67 -35.36 3.05 -1.17
C THR A 67 -34.01 2.47 -1.57
N PHE A 68 -33.33 3.09 -2.53
CA PHE A 68 -32.05 2.64 -3.06
C PHE A 68 -31.14 3.83 -3.42
N SER A 69 -29.85 3.57 -3.51
CA SER A 69 -28.83 4.56 -3.91
C SER A 69 -28.34 4.24 -5.33
N PRO A 70 -28.85 4.93 -6.37
CA PRO A 70 -28.70 4.52 -7.77
C PRO A 70 -27.27 4.62 -8.34
N ARG A 71 -26.33 5.20 -7.60
CA ARG A 71 -24.94 5.44 -8.06
C ARG A 71 -23.90 4.78 -7.19
N ARG A 72 -24.27 3.82 -6.35
CA ARG A 72 -23.27 3.08 -5.58
C ARG A 72 -22.55 2.06 -6.44
N SER A 73 -21.23 2.15 -6.46
CA SER A 73 -20.35 1.13 -7.03
C SER A 73 -19.73 0.29 -5.91
N PHE A 74 -19.69 -1.02 -6.14
CA PHE A 74 -19.09 -1.97 -5.22
C PHE A 74 -18.02 -2.73 -5.98
N VAL A 75 -16.89 -2.93 -5.32
CA VAL A 75 -15.78 -3.73 -5.84
C VAL A 75 -15.49 -4.87 -4.88
N GLU A 76 -15.13 -6.01 -5.41
CA GLU A 76 -14.68 -7.15 -4.62
C GLU A 76 -13.38 -6.81 -3.92
N VAL A 77 -13.28 -7.14 -2.61
CA VAL A 77 -12.04 -6.97 -1.85
C VAL A 77 -11.11 -8.13 -2.20
N PRO A 78 -10.01 -7.90 -2.92
CA PRO A 78 -9.13 -8.97 -3.35
C PRO A 78 -8.37 -9.55 -2.17
N GLN A 79 -8.13 -10.86 -2.25
CA GLN A 79 -7.17 -11.54 -1.40
C GLN A 79 -5.82 -11.54 -2.09
N LEU A 80 -4.80 -11.06 -1.38
CA LEU A 80 -3.40 -11.19 -1.76
C LEU A 80 -2.81 -12.36 -0.97
N SER A 81 -1.95 -13.16 -1.61
CA SER A 81 -1.26 -14.25 -0.92
C SER A 81 0.07 -14.58 -1.57
N GLU A 82 0.98 -15.07 -0.75
CA GLU A 82 2.27 -15.64 -1.14
C GLU A 82 2.51 -16.93 -0.38
N ASP A 83 3.01 -17.92 -1.09
CA ASP A 83 3.30 -19.23 -0.53
C ASP A 83 4.78 -19.33 -0.12
N LEU A 84 5.05 -20.11 0.91
CA LEU A 84 6.39 -20.41 1.36
C LEU A 84 6.49 -21.87 1.86
N TRP A 85 7.71 -22.39 1.85
CA TRP A 85 8.01 -23.73 2.30
C TRP A 85 9.01 -23.69 3.45
N LEU A 86 8.75 -24.46 4.52
CA LEU A 86 9.73 -24.81 5.51
C LEU A 86 10.13 -26.27 5.27
N LEU A 87 11.39 -26.48 4.96
CA LEU A 87 11.89 -27.81 4.68
C LEU A 87 12.09 -28.62 5.94
N TRP A 88 11.64 -29.86 5.96
CA TRP A 88 11.76 -30.71 7.14
C TRP A 88 13.20 -30.91 7.59
N ARG A 89 14.14 -30.98 6.63
CA ARG A 89 15.58 -31.13 6.94
C ARG A 89 16.15 -29.94 7.68
N ASP A 90 15.69 -28.74 7.36
CA ASP A 90 16.13 -27.50 8.01
C ASP A 90 15.55 -27.42 9.42
N LEU A 91 14.30 -27.86 9.62
CA LEU A 91 13.68 -27.96 10.94
C LEU A 91 14.40 -28.97 11.83
N GLU A 92 14.66 -30.18 11.33
CA GLU A 92 15.41 -31.22 12.05
C GLU A 92 16.85 -30.81 12.35
N ALA A 93 17.53 -30.14 11.42
CA ALA A 93 18.89 -29.64 11.64
C ALA A 93 18.90 -28.55 12.72
N ALA A 94 17.97 -27.61 12.70
CA ALA A 94 17.84 -26.56 13.68
C ALA A 94 17.57 -27.13 15.08
N GLU A 95 16.68 -28.09 15.21
CA GLU A 95 16.39 -28.77 16.50
C GLU A 95 17.61 -29.52 17.04
N ARG A 96 18.28 -30.31 16.20
CA ARG A 96 19.47 -31.10 16.58
C ARG A 96 20.64 -30.22 17.02
N GLU A 97 20.82 -29.07 16.36
CA GLU A 97 21.94 -28.16 16.57
C GLU A 97 21.64 -27.11 17.63
N GLY A 98 20.40 -27.03 18.10
CA GLY A 98 19.94 -25.99 19.02
C GLY A 98 20.00 -24.59 18.41
N GLN A 99 19.90 -24.50 17.07
CA GLN A 99 19.92 -23.25 16.33
C GLN A 99 18.50 -22.80 15.98
N PRO A 100 18.27 -21.51 15.82
CA PRO A 100 16.97 -21.03 15.35
C PRO A 100 16.74 -21.43 13.88
N VAL A 101 15.50 -21.85 13.57
CA VAL A 101 15.07 -22.13 12.19
C VAL A 101 15.28 -20.88 11.31
N ASP A 102 15.81 -21.09 10.10
CA ASP A 102 15.92 -20.04 9.08
C ASP A 102 14.53 -19.64 8.54
N LEU A 103 14.15 -18.37 8.73
CA LEU A 103 12.90 -17.79 8.29
C LEU A 103 13.03 -16.98 7.00
N SER A 104 14.18 -17.02 6.31
CA SER A 104 14.39 -16.32 5.04
C SER A 104 13.28 -16.56 4.01
N PRO A 105 12.73 -17.79 3.84
CA PRO A 105 11.61 -18.01 2.95
C PRO A 105 10.37 -17.17 3.31
N ALA A 106 10.10 -17.00 4.60
CA ALA A 106 8.97 -16.19 5.07
C ALA A 106 9.19 -14.69 4.84
N LEU A 107 10.42 -14.20 5.06
CA LEU A 107 10.78 -12.80 4.78
C LEU A 107 10.61 -12.48 3.29
N ILE A 108 11.08 -13.37 2.40
CA ILE A 108 10.96 -13.20 0.94
C ILE A 108 9.48 -13.19 0.53
N ALA A 109 8.68 -14.12 1.03
CA ALA A 109 7.25 -14.17 0.74
C ALA A 109 6.51 -12.92 1.29
N ALA A 110 6.83 -12.48 2.50
CA ALA A 110 6.27 -11.24 3.07
C ALA A 110 6.62 -10.00 2.22
N GLN A 111 7.88 -9.87 1.77
CA GLN A 111 8.29 -8.78 0.88
C GLN A 111 7.54 -8.81 -0.45
N ALA A 112 7.33 -10.00 -1.03
CA ALA A 112 6.60 -10.15 -2.28
C ALA A 112 5.12 -9.75 -2.13
N LEU A 113 4.47 -10.19 -1.04
CA LEU A 113 3.11 -9.78 -0.69
C LEU A 113 2.99 -8.26 -0.55
N CYS A 114 3.87 -7.64 0.22
CA CYS A 114 3.87 -6.19 0.46
C CYS A 114 4.08 -5.38 -0.83
N ARG A 115 4.99 -5.82 -1.71
CA ARG A 115 5.18 -5.18 -3.02
C ARG A 115 3.93 -5.31 -3.90
N ARG A 116 3.19 -6.41 -3.80
CA ARG A 116 1.93 -6.62 -4.52
C ARG A 116 0.84 -5.70 -3.98
N GLU A 117 0.75 -5.50 -2.66
CA GLU A 117 -0.16 -4.52 -2.07
C GLU A 117 0.17 -3.10 -2.55
N ASP A 118 1.42 -2.67 -2.42
CA ASP A 118 1.85 -1.34 -2.89
C ASP A 118 1.57 -1.18 -4.40
N HIS A 119 1.87 -2.20 -5.22
CA HIS A 119 1.57 -2.16 -6.64
C HIS A 119 0.08 -1.99 -6.91
N MET A 120 -0.77 -2.72 -6.19
CA MET A 120 -2.23 -2.56 -6.28
C MET A 120 -2.68 -1.16 -5.89
N VAL A 121 -2.12 -0.59 -4.83
CA VAL A 121 -2.47 0.78 -4.39
C VAL A 121 -2.10 1.82 -5.45
N PHE A 122 -0.93 1.70 -6.06
CA PHE A 122 -0.48 2.70 -7.04
C PHE A 122 -1.07 2.49 -8.44
N TYR A 123 -1.11 1.26 -8.93
CA TYR A 123 -1.49 0.96 -10.31
C TYR A 123 -2.88 0.34 -10.47
N GLY A 124 -3.46 -0.14 -9.35
CA GLY A 124 -4.69 -0.90 -9.41
C GLY A 124 -4.51 -2.30 -9.97
N VAL A 125 -5.64 -3.01 -10.11
CA VAL A 125 -5.71 -4.32 -10.77
C VAL A 125 -6.90 -4.31 -11.72
N LYS A 126 -6.64 -4.01 -12.98
CA LYS A 126 -7.67 -3.81 -14.00
C LYS A 126 -8.60 -5.01 -14.17
N SER A 127 -8.08 -6.23 -14.06
CA SER A 127 -8.86 -7.46 -14.17
C SER A 127 -9.89 -7.64 -13.05
N LEU A 128 -9.69 -6.98 -11.90
CA LEU A 128 -10.58 -7.00 -10.75
C LEU A 128 -11.43 -5.72 -10.63
N GLY A 129 -11.28 -4.77 -11.56
CA GLY A 129 -11.95 -3.47 -11.48
C GLY A 129 -11.44 -2.59 -10.33
N VAL A 130 -10.22 -2.84 -9.85
CA VAL A 130 -9.59 -2.06 -8.79
C VAL A 130 -8.77 -0.94 -9.42
N ASP A 131 -9.12 0.31 -9.12
CA ASP A 131 -8.36 1.47 -9.54
C ASP A 131 -7.21 1.78 -8.56
N GLY A 132 -6.07 2.24 -9.10
CA GLY A 132 -4.93 2.70 -8.33
C GLY A 132 -4.77 4.23 -8.36
N LEU A 133 -3.93 4.77 -7.49
CA LEU A 133 -3.67 6.21 -7.37
C LEU A 133 -3.18 6.85 -8.69
N LEU A 134 -2.49 6.09 -9.54
CA LEU A 134 -2.00 6.55 -10.85
C LEU A 134 -3.02 6.36 -11.98
N THR A 135 -3.99 5.47 -11.81
CA THR A 135 -4.83 4.98 -12.91
C THR A 135 -6.29 5.37 -12.79
N VAL A 136 -6.75 5.74 -11.58
CA VAL A 136 -8.15 6.13 -11.37
C VAL A 136 -8.53 7.31 -12.26
N PRO A 137 -9.67 7.24 -12.99
CA PRO A 137 -10.12 8.35 -13.82
C PRO A 137 -10.39 9.62 -13.00
N GLY A 138 -9.94 10.78 -13.51
CA GLY A 138 -10.21 12.07 -12.88
C GLY A 138 -9.09 12.62 -11.99
N VAL A 139 -7.93 11.95 -11.90
CA VAL A 139 -6.73 12.50 -11.27
C VAL A 139 -6.22 13.74 -11.99
N ASN A 140 -5.63 14.67 -11.27
CA ASN A 140 -4.98 15.83 -11.86
C ASN A 140 -3.63 15.39 -12.45
N LYS A 141 -3.39 15.71 -13.70
CA LYS A 141 -2.11 15.44 -14.35
C LYS A 141 -1.37 16.74 -14.56
N LEU A 142 -0.17 16.84 -14.05
CA LEU A 142 0.74 17.96 -14.27
C LEU A 142 1.98 17.48 -15.00
N LYS A 143 2.50 18.32 -15.88
CA LYS A 143 3.78 18.09 -16.52
C LYS A 143 4.86 18.23 -15.45
N ARG A 144 5.74 17.22 -15.34
CA ARG A 144 6.91 17.29 -14.47
C ARG A 144 8.04 18.03 -15.19
N GLY A 145 8.62 19.01 -14.52
CA GLY A 145 9.84 19.66 -14.95
C GLY A 145 11.10 18.81 -14.70
N ASP A 146 12.25 19.41 -14.90
CA ASP A 146 13.53 18.78 -14.58
C ASP A 146 13.83 18.95 -13.09
N TRP A 147 13.76 17.85 -12.34
CA TRP A 147 14.06 17.83 -10.91
C TRP A 147 15.58 17.71 -10.63
N GLY A 148 16.38 17.51 -11.65
CA GLY A 148 17.84 17.50 -11.54
C GLY A 148 18.49 18.88 -11.37
N THR A 149 17.74 19.97 -11.50
CA THR A 149 18.26 21.35 -11.47
C THR A 149 18.35 21.99 -10.07
N GLY A 150 17.75 21.36 -9.03
CA GLY A 150 17.70 21.87 -7.67
C GLY A 150 16.64 22.95 -7.40
N GLU A 151 15.75 23.24 -8.36
CA GLU A 151 14.59 24.13 -8.20
C GLU A 151 13.30 23.55 -8.81
N GLY A 152 13.42 22.67 -9.78
CA GLY A 152 12.29 22.19 -10.56
C GLY A 152 11.28 21.42 -9.73
N ALA A 153 11.71 20.59 -8.79
CA ALA A 153 10.82 19.81 -7.95
C ALA A 153 9.99 20.70 -7.03
N PHE A 154 10.62 21.68 -6.38
CA PHE A 154 9.91 22.59 -5.48
C PHE A 154 8.82 23.39 -6.20
N ILE A 155 9.11 23.90 -7.40
CA ILE A 155 8.14 24.65 -8.22
C ILE A 155 6.95 23.76 -8.60
N ASP A 156 7.21 22.56 -9.08
CA ASP A 156 6.17 21.60 -9.46
C ASP A 156 5.29 21.22 -8.26
N ILE A 157 5.91 20.95 -7.10
CA ILE A 157 5.20 20.56 -5.89
C ILE A 157 4.32 21.72 -5.37
N VAL A 158 4.82 22.96 -5.35
CA VAL A 158 4.02 24.15 -4.99
C VAL A 158 2.84 24.31 -5.94
N THR A 159 3.06 24.10 -7.23
CA THR A 159 1.98 24.16 -8.24
C THR A 159 0.93 23.08 -7.97
N GLY A 160 1.36 21.86 -7.64
CA GLY A 160 0.47 20.76 -7.28
C GLY A 160 -0.31 21.02 -6.00
N VAL A 161 0.34 21.57 -4.95
CA VAL A 161 -0.35 21.99 -3.71
C VAL A 161 -1.42 23.03 -4.02
N SER A 162 -1.09 24.05 -4.83
CA SER A 162 -2.05 25.06 -5.26
C SER A 162 -3.24 24.47 -6.00
N ALA A 163 -2.99 23.52 -6.91
CA ALA A 163 -4.05 22.83 -7.64
C ALA A 163 -4.98 22.01 -6.73
N LEU A 164 -4.45 21.37 -5.69
CA LEU A 164 -5.24 20.66 -4.69
C LEU A 164 -6.06 21.64 -3.82
N GLN A 165 -5.44 22.74 -3.38
CA GLN A 165 -6.10 23.76 -2.56
C GLN A 165 -7.26 24.43 -3.30
N GLN A 166 -7.12 24.74 -4.58
CA GLN A 166 -8.20 25.28 -5.42
C GLN A 166 -9.43 24.37 -5.49
N ARG A 167 -9.25 23.07 -5.25
CA ARG A 167 -10.34 22.08 -5.16
C ARG A 167 -10.81 21.82 -3.71
N GLY A 168 -10.37 22.63 -2.76
CA GLY A 168 -10.72 22.49 -1.35
C GLY A 168 -9.97 21.35 -0.64
N ARG A 169 -8.87 20.84 -1.22
CA ARG A 169 -8.01 19.80 -0.62
C ARG A 169 -6.88 20.46 0.16
N MET A 170 -7.20 20.98 1.36
CA MET A 170 -6.37 21.98 2.06
C MET A 170 -5.26 21.40 2.94
N ASN A 171 -5.38 20.15 3.40
CA ASN A 171 -4.51 19.64 4.47
C ASN A 171 -3.87 18.30 4.14
N ARG A 172 -2.78 17.98 4.87
CA ARG A 172 -2.09 16.69 4.82
C ARG A 172 -1.63 16.30 3.42
N HIS A 173 -1.04 17.23 2.70
CA HIS A 173 -0.41 16.93 1.43
C HIS A 173 0.77 15.97 1.65
N THR A 174 0.84 14.95 0.83
CA THR A 174 1.86 13.91 0.89
C THR A 174 2.47 13.73 -0.48
N LEU A 175 3.78 13.76 -0.57
CA LEU A 175 4.53 13.49 -1.79
C LEU A 175 5.02 12.05 -1.76
N VAL A 176 4.76 11.31 -2.84
CA VAL A 176 5.32 9.96 -3.05
C VAL A 176 6.10 9.97 -4.35
N VAL A 177 7.32 9.51 -4.32
CA VAL A 177 8.24 9.58 -5.46
C VAL A 177 8.91 8.24 -5.73
N SER A 178 9.27 8.02 -6.99
CA SER A 178 10.15 6.92 -7.39
C SER A 178 11.58 7.10 -6.84
N PRO A 179 12.37 6.03 -6.73
CA PRO A 179 13.72 6.09 -6.15
C PRO A 179 14.66 7.10 -6.82
N ASP A 180 14.60 7.20 -8.15
CA ASP A 180 15.41 8.13 -8.93
C ASP A 180 15.05 9.60 -8.64
N LEU A 181 13.76 9.91 -8.54
CA LEU A 181 13.32 11.26 -8.18
C LEU A 181 13.64 11.58 -6.72
N PHE A 182 13.58 10.58 -5.82
CA PHE A 182 14.00 10.78 -4.44
C PHE A 182 15.46 11.21 -4.34
N VAL A 183 16.35 10.62 -5.15
CA VAL A 183 17.76 11.03 -5.24
C VAL A 183 17.87 12.47 -5.80
N GLN A 184 17.07 12.81 -6.82
CA GLN A 184 17.10 14.16 -7.40
C GLN A 184 16.69 15.23 -6.39
N LEU A 185 15.76 14.95 -5.47
CA LEU A 185 15.39 15.88 -4.39
C LEU A 185 16.56 16.24 -3.45
N HIS A 186 17.65 15.49 -3.44
CA HIS A 186 18.84 15.78 -2.64
C HIS A 186 19.84 16.71 -3.35
N HIS A 187 19.51 17.20 -4.55
CA HIS A 187 20.33 18.20 -5.22
C HIS A 187 20.29 19.52 -4.45
N ILE A 188 21.47 20.16 -4.40
CA ILE A 188 21.64 21.46 -3.73
C ILE A 188 21.22 22.56 -4.68
N GLN A 189 20.33 23.45 -4.22
CA GLN A 189 19.95 24.62 -4.96
C GLN A 189 21.12 25.61 -5.05
N GLN A 190 21.44 26.02 -6.27
CA GLN A 190 22.50 27.01 -6.51
C GLN A 190 22.17 28.34 -5.81
N GLY A 191 23.14 28.85 -5.08
CA GLY A 191 23.04 30.14 -4.40
C GLY A 191 22.48 30.13 -2.98
N THR A 192 21.78 29.06 -2.55
CA THR A 192 21.27 28.95 -1.18
C THR A 192 22.00 27.94 -0.31
N GLY A 193 22.65 26.93 -0.94
CA GLY A 193 23.29 25.83 -0.24
C GLY A 193 22.33 24.84 0.42
N LEU A 194 21.02 25.02 0.27
CA LEU A 194 20.01 24.11 0.80
C LEU A 194 19.67 23.00 -0.19
N MET A 195 19.45 21.79 0.31
CA MET A 195 18.92 20.71 -0.49
C MET A 195 17.43 20.97 -0.80
N GLU A 196 17.01 20.60 -2.00
CA GLU A 196 15.61 20.82 -2.42
C GLU A 196 14.62 20.04 -1.53
N ILE A 197 15.01 18.84 -1.08
CA ILE A 197 14.21 18.05 -0.15
C ILE A 197 13.90 18.77 1.17
N GLU A 198 14.80 19.60 1.68
CA GLU A 198 14.58 20.35 2.93
C GLU A 198 13.46 21.37 2.77
N ARG A 199 13.40 22.06 1.64
CA ARG A 199 12.34 23.02 1.30
C ARG A 199 11.00 22.32 1.13
N VAL A 200 10.99 21.19 0.43
CA VAL A 200 9.80 20.35 0.25
C VAL A 200 9.33 19.79 1.59
N HIS A 201 10.24 19.37 2.46
CA HIS A 201 9.93 18.92 3.83
C HIS A 201 9.20 19.99 4.65
N GLN A 202 9.67 21.24 4.57
CA GLN A 202 9.01 22.34 5.26
C GLN A 202 7.60 22.60 4.70
N LEU A 203 7.44 22.56 3.38
CA LEU A 203 6.15 22.76 2.70
C LEU A 203 5.12 21.67 3.04
N LEU A 204 5.58 20.41 3.13
CA LEU A 204 4.73 19.22 3.30
C LEU A 204 4.75 18.66 4.74
N GLU A 205 5.32 19.37 5.69
CA GLU A 205 5.45 18.91 7.09
C GLU A 205 6.12 17.53 7.21
N GLY A 206 7.14 17.29 6.38
CA GLY A 206 7.90 16.03 6.40
C GLY A 206 7.25 14.83 5.69
N ARG A 207 6.15 15.03 4.98
CA ARG A 207 5.40 13.93 4.34
C ARG A 207 5.92 13.62 2.94
N ILE A 208 7.14 13.09 2.88
CA ILE A 208 7.77 12.63 1.64
C ILE A 208 8.09 11.15 1.79
N PHE A 209 7.63 10.33 0.85
CA PHE A 209 7.83 8.89 0.85
C PHE A 209 8.42 8.44 -0.47
N GLN A 210 9.39 7.53 -0.39
CA GLN A 210 9.93 6.83 -1.54
C GLN A 210 9.16 5.51 -1.69
N ALA A 211 8.66 5.22 -2.90
CA ALA A 211 7.99 3.97 -3.21
C ALA A 211 8.75 3.23 -4.31
N THR A 212 9.31 2.06 -3.96
CA THR A 212 10.16 1.27 -4.86
C THR A 212 9.38 0.59 -5.99
N VAL A 213 8.06 0.49 -5.85
CA VAL A 213 7.17 -0.06 -6.91
C VAL A 213 6.86 0.95 -8.01
N LEU A 214 7.13 2.24 -7.78
CA LEU A 214 6.92 3.27 -8.79
C LEU A 214 7.94 3.16 -9.91
N GLN A 215 7.47 3.32 -11.15
CA GLN A 215 8.35 3.42 -12.31
C GLN A 215 9.22 4.67 -12.22
N PRO A 216 10.45 4.63 -12.73
CA PRO A 216 11.34 5.79 -12.76
C PRO A 216 10.66 7.03 -13.34
N GLY A 217 10.94 8.19 -12.76
CA GLY A 217 10.35 9.45 -13.18
C GLY A 217 8.91 9.69 -12.74
N THR A 218 8.35 8.84 -11.87
CA THR A 218 6.96 8.97 -11.40
C THR A 218 6.92 9.65 -10.03
N ALA A 219 6.06 10.63 -9.90
CA ALA A 219 5.75 11.25 -8.61
C ALA A 219 4.24 11.53 -8.48
N LEU A 220 3.75 11.45 -7.24
CA LEU A 220 2.38 11.78 -6.87
C LEU A 220 2.37 12.74 -5.70
N LEU A 221 1.51 13.75 -5.77
CA LEU A 221 1.14 14.57 -4.63
C LEU A 221 -0.33 14.34 -4.31
N LEU A 222 -0.65 14.02 -3.08
CA LEU A 222 -2.01 13.65 -2.71
C LEU A 222 -2.42 14.22 -1.35
N CYS A 223 -3.73 14.41 -1.17
CA CYS A 223 -4.33 14.79 0.09
C CYS A 223 -4.87 13.52 0.78
N ALA A 224 -3.99 12.82 1.52
CA ALA A 224 -4.30 11.52 2.13
C ALA A 224 -5.17 11.64 3.38
N GLN A 225 -6.45 11.92 3.19
CA GLN A 225 -7.43 12.01 4.29
C GLN A 225 -8.54 10.96 4.11
N PRO A 226 -9.11 10.43 5.22
CA PRO A 226 -10.11 9.34 5.18
C PRO A 226 -11.35 9.66 4.34
N GLN A 227 -11.73 10.93 4.22
CA GLN A 227 -12.86 11.34 3.40
C GLN A 227 -12.57 11.28 1.91
N TYR A 228 -11.29 11.35 1.49
CA TYR A 228 -10.91 11.38 0.08
C TYR A 228 -10.41 10.03 -0.41
N MET A 229 -9.65 9.33 0.41
CA MET A 229 -9.09 8.01 0.09
C MET A 229 -8.75 7.23 1.35
N ASP A 230 -8.73 5.93 1.27
CA ASP A 230 -8.24 5.04 2.31
C ASP A 230 -7.81 3.69 1.72
N LEU A 231 -7.15 2.89 2.53
CA LEU A 231 -6.92 1.47 2.29
C LEU A 231 -7.85 0.68 3.19
N LEU A 232 -8.87 0.04 2.62
CA LEU A 232 -9.70 -0.90 3.35
C LEU A 232 -8.92 -2.19 3.56
N VAL A 233 -8.86 -2.63 4.82
CA VAL A 233 -8.25 -3.91 5.21
C VAL A 233 -9.37 -4.80 5.76
N GLY A 234 -9.64 -5.90 5.09
CA GLY A 234 -10.55 -6.93 5.60
C GLY A 234 -9.81 -7.80 6.62
N GLN A 235 -8.91 -8.63 6.15
CA GLN A 235 -7.97 -9.40 6.96
C GLN A 235 -6.58 -8.79 6.82
N ASP A 236 -5.98 -8.42 7.93
CA ASP A 236 -4.59 -7.97 7.94
C ASP A 236 -3.62 -9.14 7.71
N ILE A 237 -2.37 -8.85 7.37
CA ILE A 237 -1.35 -9.85 7.04
C ILE A 237 -1.28 -10.93 8.12
N ARG A 238 -1.47 -12.18 7.72
CA ARG A 238 -1.43 -13.38 8.57
C ARG A 238 -0.75 -14.52 7.83
N THR A 239 -0.14 -15.40 8.62
CA THR A 239 0.42 -16.65 8.09
C THR A 239 -0.52 -17.81 8.44
N ALA A 240 -0.87 -18.60 7.42
CA ALA A 240 -1.68 -19.80 7.53
C ALA A 240 -0.83 -21.04 7.27
N TYR A 241 -1.21 -22.16 7.88
CA TYR A 241 -0.71 -23.48 7.53
C TYR A 241 -1.65 -24.10 6.51
N THR A 242 -1.13 -24.58 5.40
CA THR A 242 -1.95 -25.19 4.36
C THR A 242 -1.89 -26.71 4.43
N GLU A 243 -0.70 -27.29 4.33
CA GLU A 243 -0.53 -28.74 4.28
C GLU A 243 0.92 -29.16 4.50
N GLN A 244 1.12 -30.47 4.67
CA GLN A 244 2.43 -31.12 4.59
C GLN A 244 2.53 -31.92 3.31
N VAL A 245 3.57 -31.67 2.51
CA VAL A 245 3.83 -32.38 1.25
C VAL A 245 5.26 -32.92 1.28
N GLU A 246 5.42 -34.21 1.07
CA GLU A 246 6.74 -34.87 1.05
C GLU A 246 7.61 -34.50 2.27
N LEU A 247 7.00 -34.48 3.46
CA LEU A 247 7.57 -34.08 4.76
C LEU A 247 7.82 -32.55 4.92
N ASN A 248 7.77 -31.75 3.87
CA ASN A 248 7.93 -30.31 3.95
C ASN A 248 6.60 -29.64 4.34
N HIS A 249 6.69 -28.49 5.00
CA HIS A 249 5.53 -27.72 5.43
C HIS A 249 5.26 -26.58 4.47
N HIS A 250 4.06 -26.56 3.90
CA HIS A 250 3.58 -25.48 3.06
C HIS A 250 2.79 -24.48 3.90
N LEU A 251 3.19 -23.22 3.87
CA LEU A 251 2.54 -22.13 4.55
C LEU A 251 2.15 -21.05 3.52
N ARG A 252 1.22 -20.21 3.91
CA ARG A 252 0.74 -19.10 3.09
C ARG A 252 0.63 -17.84 3.93
N ILE A 253 1.27 -16.77 3.48
CA ILE A 253 1.03 -15.43 4.00
C ILE A 253 -0.11 -14.85 3.16
N LEU A 254 -1.12 -14.28 3.82
CA LEU A 254 -2.30 -13.75 3.14
C LEU A 254 -2.84 -12.49 3.83
N GLU A 255 -3.52 -11.68 3.04
CA GLU A 255 -4.31 -10.54 3.48
C GLU A 255 -5.48 -10.30 2.53
N THR A 256 -6.43 -9.46 2.95
CA THR A 256 -7.44 -8.90 2.05
C THR A 256 -7.45 -7.39 2.20
N ALA A 257 -7.18 -6.68 1.11
CA ALA A 257 -7.07 -5.23 1.10
C ALA A 257 -7.62 -4.64 -0.19
N LEU A 258 -8.16 -3.40 -0.12
CA LEU A 258 -8.70 -2.69 -1.28
C LEU A 258 -8.40 -1.20 -1.15
N PRO A 259 -7.64 -0.58 -2.07
CA PRO A 259 -7.52 0.86 -2.13
C PRO A 259 -8.86 1.48 -2.57
N ARG A 260 -9.32 2.50 -1.85
CA ARG A 260 -10.53 3.24 -2.19
C ARG A 260 -10.20 4.70 -2.41
N ILE A 261 -10.33 5.15 -3.65
CA ILE A 261 -10.08 6.53 -4.07
C ILE A 261 -11.42 7.19 -4.34
N LYS A 262 -12.02 7.76 -3.28
CA LYS A 262 -13.37 8.34 -3.30
C LYS A 262 -13.42 9.67 -4.07
N TYR A 263 -12.30 10.41 -4.09
CA TYR A 263 -12.14 11.69 -4.76
C TYR A 263 -10.82 11.71 -5.53
N PRO A 264 -10.83 11.33 -6.82
CA PRO A 264 -9.61 11.29 -7.65
C PRO A 264 -8.93 12.65 -7.80
N ASP A 265 -9.68 13.74 -7.72
CA ASP A 265 -9.17 15.11 -7.75
C ASP A 265 -8.34 15.50 -6.51
N ALA A 266 -8.27 14.63 -5.49
CA ALA A 266 -7.36 14.76 -4.36
C ALA A 266 -5.95 14.20 -4.67
N VAL A 267 -5.70 13.78 -5.92
CA VAL A 267 -4.41 13.26 -6.38
C VAL A 267 -3.91 14.11 -7.55
N VAL A 268 -2.64 14.45 -7.52
CA VAL A 268 -1.87 15.04 -8.63
C VAL A 268 -0.80 14.04 -9.04
N VAL A 269 -0.74 13.71 -10.31
CA VAL A 269 0.30 12.85 -10.90
C VAL A 269 1.22 13.70 -11.75
N TYR A 270 2.52 13.64 -11.47
CA TYR A 270 3.54 14.29 -12.27
C TYR A 270 4.07 13.30 -13.32
N GLN A 271 3.99 13.68 -14.58
CA GLN A 271 4.41 12.86 -15.71
C GLN A 271 5.45 13.62 -16.53
N SER A 272 6.53 12.94 -16.93
CA SER A 272 7.37 13.41 -18.05
C SER A 272 6.58 13.29 -19.35
N GLU A 273 6.86 14.15 -20.31
CA GLU A 273 6.31 14.01 -21.68
C GLU A 273 6.71 12.68 -22.31
#